data_8cbbd92624efee43f8c2a96789874afb
#
_entry.id   8cbbd92624efee43f8c2a96789874afb
#
_cell.length_a   1.000
_cell.length_b   1.000
_cell.length_c   1.000
_cell.angle_alpha   90.00
_cell.angle_beta   90.00
_cell.angle_gamma   90.00
#
_symmetry.space_group_name_H-M   'P 1'
#
loop_
_entity.id
_entity.type
_entity.pdbx_description
1 polymer ?
#
loop_
_entity_poly.entity_id
_entity_poly.type
_entity_poly.pdbx_seq_one_letter_code
_entity_poly.pdbx_strand_id
1 'polypeptide(L)'
;YGQGANQPRLKHFCEQTTSDIINIGFINQFPKHVGDFPGSNFANQCDGSFFPGTELLSGCHQIWQDIPSCKAAGKTILLSIGGGTATAQSIPDEETAVWFADFLWYSFGPYNSAISSLGWTEKLAGLAFPRPFLTSSVDGFDFDIEYNGGVGMLP
;
A
#
# COMPACT_ATOMS: atom_id res chain seq x y z
N TYR A 1 11.73 -0.72 -4.02
CA TYR A 1 11.27 -1.83 -4.87
C TYR A 1 9.89 -1.55 -5.45
N GLY A 2 9.61 -2.02 -6.67
CA GLY A 2 8.27 -1.91 -7.27
C GLY A 2 8.14 -0.90 -8.41
N GLN A 3 9.23 -0.31 -8.91
CA GLN A 3 9.17 0.71 -9.96
C GLN A 3 10.02 0.38 -11.21
N GLY A 4 10.73 -0.71 -11.22
CA GLY A 4 11.50 -1.14 -12.39
C GLY A 4 10.65 -1.93 -13.39
N ALA A 5 10.74 -1.60 -14.69
CA ALA A 5 9.96 -2.25 -15.75
C ALA A 5 10.22 -3.76 -15.88
N ASN A 6 11.42 -4.21 -15.55
CA ASN A 6 11.83 -5.62 -15.62
C ASN A 6 12.48 -6.05 -14.29
N GLN A 7 11.94 -5.62 -13.20
CA GLN A 7 12.48 -5.89 -11.89
C GLN A 7 12.26 -7.36 -11.52
N PRO A 8 13.29 -8.07 -11.00
CA PRO A 8 13.10 -9.40 -10.44
C PRO A 8 12.13 -9.40 -9.25
N ARG A 9 11.72 -10.58 -8.82
CA ARG A 9 10.85 -10.75 -7.67
C ARG A 9 11.47 -10.16 -6.38
N LEU A 10 10.62 -9.69 -5.48
CA LEU A 10 11.02 -9.11 -4.19
C LEU A 10 11.95 -10.04 -3.39
N LYS A 11 11.65 -11.32 -3.36
CA LYS A 11 12.46 -12.34 -2.70
C LYS A 11 13.95 -12.31 -3.13
N HIS A 12 14.21 -12.12 -4.43
CA HIS A 12 15.56 -12.02 -4.96
C HIS A 12 16.36 -10.88 -4.31
N PHE A 13 15.74 -9.72 -4.14
CA PHE A 13 16.38 -8.59 -3.45
C PHE A 13 16.59 -8.87 -1.97
N CYS A 14 15.60 -9.45 -1.30
CA CYS A 14 15.69 -9.77 0.12
C CYS A 14 16.85 -10.71 0.45
N GLU A 15 17.14 -11.64 -0.45
CA GLU A 15 18.23 -12.62 -0.28
C GLU A 15 19.62 -12.04 -0.57
N GLN A 16 19.71 -10.99 -1.40
CA GLN A 16 21.00 -10.49 -1.89
C GLN A 16 21.41 -9.15 -1.29
N THR A 17 20.46 -8.36 -0.80
CA THR A 17 20.79 -7.04 -0.26
C THR A 17 21.33 -7.10 1.16
N THR A 18 22.26 -6.19 1.46
CA THR A 18 22.70 -5.91 2.83
C THR A 18 21.82 -4.93 3.57
N SER A 19 20.84 -4.30 2.89
CA SER A 19 19.90 -3.37 3.52
C SER A 19 18.98 -4.11 4.48
N ASP A 20 18.70 -3.52 5.63
CA ASP A 20 17.80 -4.07 6.64
C ASP A 20 16.33 -3.76 6.32
N ILE A 21 16.08 -2.67 5.61
CA ILE A 21 14.74 -2.18 5.24
C ILE A 21 14.57 -2.21 3.73
N ILE A 22 13.42 -2.67 3.28
CA ILE A 22 13.01 -2.62 1.87
C ILE A 22 11.67 -1.91 1.77
N ASN A 23 11.65 -0.77 1.08
CA ASN A 23 10.43 -0.04 0.77
C ASN A 23 9.81 -0.62 -0.52
N ILE A 24 8.51 -0.90 -0.49
CA ILE A 24 7.72 -1.28 -1.67
C ILE A 24 6.95 -0.04 -2.13
N GLY A 25 7.19 0.43 -3.33
CA GLY A 25 6.54 1.61 -3.89
C GLY A 25 5.61 1.24 -5.05
N PHE A 26 4.42 1.88 -5.13
CA PHE A 26 3.88 2.95 -4.29
C PHE A 26 2.35 2.87 -4.15
N ILE A 27 1.82 3.40 -3.04
CA ILE A 27 0.48 3.97 -3.02
C ILE A 27 0.63 5.41 -3.53
N ASN A 28 0.27 5.65 -4.78
CA ASN A 28 0.65 6.86 -5.51
C ASN A 28 -0.51 7.83 -5.80
N GLN A 29 -1.74 7.45 -5.48
CA GLN A 29 -2.92 8.31 -5.56
C GLN A 29 -3.62 8.30 -4.21
N PHE A 30 -3.95 9.50 -3.71
CA PHE A 30 -4.56 9.66 -2.39
C PHE A 30 -6.08 9.79 -2.50
N PRO A 31 -6.84 9.32 -1.51
CA PRO A 31 -8.30 9.45 -1.50
C PRO A 31 -8.71 10.92 -1.43
N LYS A 32 -9.80 11.25 -2.11
CA LYS A 32 -10.36 12.61 -2.20
C LYS A 32 -11.48 12.87 -1.18
N HIS A 33 -12.00 11.81 -0.59
CA HIS A 33 -13.04 11.85 0.44
C HIS A 33 -13.08 10.53 1.20
N VAL A 34 -13.80 10.52 2.31
CA VAL A 34 -14.08 9.28 3.06
C VAL A 34 -14.79 8.27 2.16
N GLY A 35 -14.31 7.04 2.14
CA GLY A 35 -14.82 5.96 1.28
C GLY A 35 -14.14 5.84 -0.08
N ASP A 36 -13.36 6.84 -0.49
CA ASP A 36 -12.54 6.76 -1.71
C ASP A 36 -11.32 5.87 -1.48
N PHE A 37 -10.97 5.04 -2.45
CA PHE A 37 -9.82 4.15 -2.34
C PHE A 37 -8.57 4.81 -2.92
N PRO A 38 -7.41 4.63 -2.29
CA PRO A 38 -6.16 5.06 -2.88
C PRO A 38 -5.83 4.26 -4.13
N GLY A 39 -5.06 4.84 -5.04
CA GLY A 39 -4.48 4.12 -6.16
C GLY A 39 -3.09 3.61 -5.84
N SER A 40 -2.66 2.58 -6.58
CA SER A 40 -1.34 1.99 -6.41
C SER A 40 -0.67 1.66 -7.74
N ASN A 41 0.67 1.66 -7.73
CA ASN A 41 1.50 1.21 -8.84
C ASN A 41 2.71 0.44 -8.30
N PHE A 42 2.83 -0.82 -8.66
CA PHE A 42 3.95 -1.69 -8.30
C PHE A 42 4.68 -2.22 -9.55
N ALA A 43 4.57 -1.49 -10.66
CA ALA A 43 5.15 -1.81 -11.97
C ALA A 43 4.83 -3.27 -12.39
N ASN A 44 5.84 -4.04 -12.81
CA ASN A 44 5.67 -5.42 -13.29
C ASN A 44 5.43 -6.46 -12.19
N GLN A 45 5.22 -6.05 -10.94
CA GLN A 45 5.08 -6.97 -9.81
C GLN A 45 3.62 -7.37 -9.51
N CYS A 46 2.69 -6.74 -10.21
CA CYS A 46 1.26 -7.07 -10.21
C CYS A 46 0.81 -7.36 -11.64
N ASP A 47 -0.28 -8.10 -11.80
CA ASP A 47 -0.79 -8.52 -13.11
C ASP A 47 -1.63 -7.46 -13.84
N GLY A 48 -1.76 -6.26 -13.25
CA GLY A 48 -2.55 -5.16 -13.79
C GLY A 48 -4.04 -5.22 -13.45
N SER A 49 -4.49 -6.20 -12.68
CA SER A 49 -5.87 -6.26 -12.20
C SER A 49 -6.10 -5.25 -11.08
N PHE A 50 -7.30 -4.65 -11.02
CA PHE A 50 -7.72 -3.71 -9.99
C PHE A 50 -8.91 -4.23 -9.21
N PHE A 51 -9.10 -3.75 -7.99
CA PHE A 51 -10.37 -3.90 -7.30
C PHE A 51 -11.47 -3.15 -8.08
N PRO A 52 -12.67 -3.72 -8.23
CA PRO A 52 -13.71 -3.15 -9.08
C PRO A 52 -14.02 -1.70 -8.76
N GLY A 53 -13.97 -0.83 -9.78
CA GLY A 53 -14.25 0.60 -9.66
C GLY A 53 -13.18 1.44 -8.97
N THR A 54 -11.96 0.92 -8.82
CA THR A 54 -10.85 1.61 -8.16
C THR A 54 -9.57 1.60 -8.99
N GLU A 55 -8.58 2.39 -8.57
CA GLU A 55 -7.20 2.38 -9.08
C GLU A 55 -6.25 1.59 -8.16
N LEU A 56 -6.80 0.80 -7.23
CA LEU A 56 -6.02 -0.05 -6.32
C LEU A 56 -5.78 -1.41 -6.97
N LEU A 57 -4.53 -1.80 -7.15
CA LEU A 57 -4.14 -3.09 -7.71
C LEU A 57 -4.56 -4.26 -6.79
N SER A 58 -5.16 -5.29 -7.37
CA SER A 58 -5.61 -6.50 -6.67
C SER A 58 -4.73 -7.72 -6.94
N GLY A 59 -4.11 -7.78 -8.11
CA GLY A 59 -3.36 -8.94 -8.60
C GLY A 59 -1.87 -8.92 -8.27
N CYS A 60 -1.48 -8.64 -7.03
CA CYS A 60 -0.08 -8.52 -6.61
C CYS A 60 0.50 -9.82 -6.07
N HIS A 61 0.30 -10.91 -6.79
CA HIS A 61 0.63 -12.28 -6.35
C HIS A 61 2.10 -12.49 -6.02
N GLN A 62 3.01 -11.86 -6.75
CA GLN A 62 4.45 -12.03 -6.50
C GLN A 62 4.89 -11.33 -5.21
N ILE A 63 4.34 -10.15 -4.93
CA ILE A 63 4.68 -9.39 -3.72
C ILE A 63 4.21 -10.15 -2.47
N TRP A 64 2.93 -10.53 -2.41
CA TRP A 64 2.41 -11.16 -1.21
C TRP A 64 3.06 -12.52 -0.91
N GLN A 65 3.45 -13.28 -1.93
CA GLN A 65 4.16 -14.54 -1.77
C GLN A 65 5.58 -14.35 -1.24
N ASP A 66 6.24 -13.25 -1.58
CA ASP A 66 7.64 -13.02 -1.25
C ASP A 66 7.84 -12.32 0.11
N ILE A 67 6.87 -11.54 0.60
CA ILE A 67 6.96 -10.85 1.89
C ILE A 67 7.36 -11.79 3.05
N PRO A 68 6.74 -12.98 3.23
CA PRO A 68 7.14 -13.89 4.29
C PRO A 68 8.62 -14.34 4.19
N SER A 69 9.11 -14.57 2.97
CA SER A 69 10.52 -14.95 2.74
C SER A 69 11.47 -13.81 3.11
N CYS A 70 11.10 -12.56 2.78
CA CYS A 70 11.87 -11.37 3.15
C CYS A 70 11.95 -11.19 4.67
N LYS A 71 10.83 -11.35 5.36
CA LYS A 71 10.79 -11.28 6.82
C LYS A 71 11.61 -12.40 7.47
N ALA A 72 11.55 -13.60 6.93
CA ALA A 72 12.39 -14.73 7.38
C ALA A 72 13.90 -14.47 7.15
N ALA A 73 14.26 -13.66 6.16
CA ALA A 73 15.62 -13.18 5.92
C ALA A 73 16.00 -11.97 6.81
N GLY A 74 15.18 -11.62 7.79
CA GLY A 74 15.41 -10.52 8.75
C GLY A 74 15.17 -9.12 8.18
N LYS A 75 14.43 -8.99 7.06
CA LYS A 75 14.15 -7.70 6.44
C LYS A 75 12.88 -7.08 7.01
N THR A 76 12.92 -5.79 7.28
CA THR A 76 11.75 -4.94 7.55
C THR A 76 11.16 -4.49 6.22
N ILE A 77 9.87 -4.69 6.03
CA ILE A 77 9.16 -4.34 4.80
C ILE A 77 8.25 -3.15 5.06
N LEU A 78 8.50 -2.04 4.39
CA LEU A 78 7.65 -0.84 4.44
C LEU A 78 6.91 -0.66 3.11
N LEU A 79 5.69 -0.11 3.19
CA LEU A 79 4.95 0.34 2.02
C LEU A 79 5.16 1.84 1.86
N SER A 80 5.67 2.26 0.71
CA SER A 80 5.94 3.65 0.41
C SER A 80 4.70 4.34 -0.15
N ILE A 81 4.42 5.53 0.35
CA ILE A 81 3.25 6.35 0.06
C ILE A 81 3.72 7.64 -0.59
N GLY A 82 3.28 7.88 -1.82
CA GLY A 82 3.70 9.03 -2.61
C GLY A 82 4.39 8.65 -3.91
N GLY A 83 5.66 8.98 -4.05
CA GLY A 83 6.46 8.82 -5.27
C GLY A 83 6.28 9.97 -6.26
N GLY A 84 7.12 10.01 -7.30
CA GLY A 84 7.20 11.09 -8.28
C GLY A 84 6.08 11.12 -9.31
N THR A 85 4.82 10.97 -8.92
CA THR A 85 3.68 11.06 -9.86
C THR A 85 3.13 12.47 -9.95
N ALA A 86 2.55 12.81 -11.12
CA ALA A 86 1.87 14.09 -11.32
C ALA A 86 0.49 14.17 -10.66
N THR A 87 0.03 13.12 -10.02
CA THR A 87 -1.26 13.08 -9.31
C THR A 87 -1.17 13.74 -7.96
N ALA A 88 -2.26 14.41 -7.54
CA ALA A 88 -2.32 15.10 -6.28
C ALA A 88 -2.10 14.15 -5.09
N GLN A 89 -1.04 14.41 -4.33
CA GLN A 89 -0.70 13.73 -3.08
C GLN A 89 -1.16 14.62 -1.91
N SER A 90 -2.40 15.10 -1.98
CA SER A 90 -3.00 15.96 -0.96
C SER A 90 -4.21 15.28 -0.35
N ILE A 91 -4.40 15.50 0.94
CA ILE A 91 -5.57 15.05 1.69
C ILE A 91 -6.40 16.28 2.01
N PRO A 92 -7.69 16.33 1.61
CA PRO A 92 -8.49 17.56 1.67
C PRO A 92 -8.89 17.99 3.09
N ASP A 93 -9.05 17.03 3.99
CA ASP A 93 -9.54 17.26 5.36
C ASP A 93 -9.12 16.15 6.33
N GLU A 94 -9.37 16.40 7.63
CA GLU A 94 -9.02 15.47 8.70
C GLU A 94 -9.79 14.14 8.61
N GLU A 95 -11.07 14.16 8.21
CA GLU A 95 -11.85 12.93 8.10
C GLU A 95 -11.30 12.01 7.01
N THR A 96 -10.89 12.58 5.88
CA THR A 96 -10.22 11.85 4.80
C THR A 96 -8.83 11.34 5.23
N ALA A 97 -8.11 12.10 6.05
CA ALA A 97 -6.83 11.67 6.59
C ALA A 97 -6.96 10.45 7.52
N VAL A 98 -7.93 10.48 8.41
CA VAL A 98 -8.26 9.35 9.30
C VAL A 98 -8.70 8.14 8.49
N TRP A 99 -9.58 8.34 7.51
CA TRP A 99 -10.00 7.28 6.58
C TRP A 99 -8.80 6.65 5.89
N PHE A 100 -7.88 7.45 5.36
CA PHE A 100 -6.72 6.96 4.65
C PHE A 100 -5.76 6.17 5.55
N ALA A 101 -5.52 6.65 6.76
CA ALA A 101 -4.71 5.94 7.75
C ALA A 101 -5.31 4.57 8.11
N ASP A 102 -6.60 4.53 8.38
CA ASP A 102 -7.33 3.30 8.67
C ASP A 102 -7.31 2.35 7.46
N PHE A 103 -7.54 2.89 6.25
CA PHE A 103 -7.45 2.10 5.02
C PHE A 103 -6.09 1.43 4.87
N LEU A 104 -5.02 2.18 5.01
CA LEU A 104 -3.66 1.66 4.89
C LEU A 104 -3.39 0.55 5.91
N TRP A 105 -3.80 0.78 7.17
CA TRP A 105 -3.58 -0.20 8.23
C TRP A 105 -4.35 -1.51 8.00
N TYR A 106 -5.63 -1.43 7.66
CA TYR A 106 -6.46 -2.62 7.47
C TYR A 106 -6.19 -3.33 6.14
N SER A 107 -5.74 -2.62 5.11
CA SER A 107 -5.43 -3.20 3.80
C SER A 107 -4.02 -3.81 3.72
N PHE A 108 -3.05 -3.30 4.44
CA PHE A 108 -1.64 -3.68 4.31
C PHE A 108 -0.96 -4.08 5.63
N GLY A 109 -1.48 -3.66 6.76
CA GLY A 109 -0.98 -4.01 8.08
C GLY A 109 -1.29 -5.46 8.48
N PRO A 110 -1.11 -5.81 9.75
CA PRO A 110 -1.30 -7.19 10.24
C PRO A 110 -2.66 -7.77 9.85
N TYR A 111 -2.63 -8.96 9.26
CA TYR A 111 -3.86 -9.65 8.87
C TYR A 111 -4.64 -10.09 10.13
N ASN A 112 -5.88 -9.65 10.21
CA ASN A 112 -6.81 -10.07 11.25
C ASN A 112 -8.08 -10.60 10.60
N SER A 113 -8.27 -11.92 10.67
CA SER A 113 -9.43 -12.58 10.07
C SER A 113 -10.76 -12.11 10.67
N ALA A 114 -10.79 -11.71 11.93
CA ALA A 114 -11.99 -11.18 12.58
C ALA A 114 -12.39 -9.82 11.98
N ILE A 115 -11.43 -8.96 11.69
CA ILE A 115 -11.68 -7.64 11.07
C ILE A 115 -12.04 -7.81 9.60
N SER A 116 -11.34 -8.68 8.86
CA SER A 116 -11.64 -8.93 7.45
C SER A 116 -12.98 -9.63 7.24
N SER A 117 -13.48 -10.38 8.24
CA SER A 117 -14.78 -11.04 8.18
C SER A 117 -15.94 -10.14 8.65
N LEU A 118 -15.67 -9.20 9.54
CA LEU A 118 -16.70 -8.27 10.03
C LEU A 118 -16.96 -7.13 9.05
N GLY A 119 -16.07 -6.94 8.06
CA GLY A 119 -16.04 -5.71 7.31
C GLY A 119 -15.98 -4.54 8.30
N TRP A 120 -15.51 -3.41 7.95
CA TRP A 120 -15.55 -2.22 8.80
C TRP A 120 -16.97 -1.70 8.95
N THR A 121 -17.87 -2.54 9.47
CA THR A 121 -19.31 -2.45 9.28
C THR A 121 -19.98 -1.38 10.11
N GLU A 122 -19.36 -0.87 11.15
CA GLU A 122 -20.01 0.17 11.95
C GLU A 122 -19.90 1.58 11.35
N LYS A 123 -18.85 1.86 10.58
CA LYS A 123 -18.70 3.16 9.89
C LYS A 123 -18.91 3.11 8.37
N LEU A 124 -18.77 1.96 7.75
CA LEU A 124 -18.75 1.78 6.29
C LEU A 124 -19.55 0.52 5.90
N ALA A 125 -20.84 0.56 6.17
CA ALA A 125 -21.78 -0.52 5.90
C ALA A 125 -21.45 -1.29 4.60
N GLY A 126 -20.85 -2.48 4.73
CA GLY A 126 -20.67 -3.42 3.64
C GLY A 126 -19.34 -3.38 2.87
N LEU A 127 -18.38 -2.51 3.22
CA LEU A 127 -17.07 -2.49 2.57
C LEU A 127 -16.06 -3.31 3.40
N ALA A 128 -15.76 -4.53 2.95
CA ALA A 128 -14.56 -5.22 3.40
C ALA A 128 -13.34 -4.46 2.89
N PHE A 129 -12.35 -4.19 3.73
CA PHE A 129 -11.10 -3.59 3.27
C PHE A 129 -10.41 -4.53 2.29
N PRO A 130 -10.06 -4.04 1.10
CA PRO A 130 -9.35 -4.84 0.13
C PRO A 130 -7.95 -5.16 0.67
N ARG A 131 -7.45 -6.33 0.36
CA ARG A 131 -6.09 -6.72 0.75
C ARG A 131 -5.26 -7.08 -0.48
N PRO A 132 -4.55 -6.12 -1.06
CA PRO A 132 -3.69 -6.35 -2.23
C PRO A 132 -2.62 -7.41 -1.99
N PHE A 133 -2.13 -7.51 -0.75
CA PHE A 133 -1.14 -8.51 -0.33
C PHE A 133 -1.76 -9.68 0.47
N LEU A 134 -3.05 -9.93 0.32
CA LEU A 134 -3.80 -11.02 0.96
C LEU A 134 -3.51 -11.11 2.48
N THR A 135 -2.97 -12.26 2.92
CA THR A 135 -2.62 -12.50 4.33
C THR A 135 -1.25 -11.96 4.72
N SER A 136 -0.44 -11.54 3.75
CA SER A 136 0.85 -10.89 4.02
C SER A 136 0.67 -9.45 4.47
N SER A 137 1.57 -8.98 5.33
CA SER A 137 1.55 -7.65 5.90
C SER A 137 2.89 -6.95 5.77
N VAL A 138 2.85 -5.64 5.61
CA VAL A 138 4.02 -4.78 5.80
C VAL A 138 4.26 -4.53 7.29
N ASP A 139 5.46 -4.07 7.64
CA ASP A 139 5.83 -3.76 9.03
C ASP A 139 5.56 -2.29 9.38
N GLY A 140 5.33 -1.46 8.37
CA GLY A 140 5.05 -0.05 8.52
C GLY A 140 4.94 0.66 7.18
N PHE A 141 4.95 1.99 7.25
CA PHE A 141 4.80 2.86 6.09
C PHE A 141 5.97 3.83 6.01
N ASP A 142 6.33 4.16 4.77
CA ASP A 142 7.31 5.16 4.38
C ASP A 142 6.59 6.29 3.64
N PHE A 143 6.94 7.54 3.90
CA PHE A 143 6.33 8.69 3.24
C PHE A 143 7.32 9.33 2.28
N ASP A 144 7.08 9.13 0.99
CA ASP A 144 7.84 9.67 -0.12
C ASP A 144 7.01 10.73 -0.86
N ILE A 145 6.73 11.85 -0.17
CA ILE A 145 5.86 12.90 -0.67
C ILE A 145 6.69 13.89 -1.49
N GLU A 146 6.54 13.80 -2.81
CA GLU A 146 7.31 14.60 -3.75
C GLU A 146 6.50 15.77 -4.36
N TYR A 147 5.22 15.87 -4.07
CA TYR A 147 4.34 16.90 -4.62
C TYR A 147 4.46 18.23 -3.85
N ASN A 148 4.73 19.33 -4.56
CA ASN A 148 4.73 20.70 -4.01
C ASN A 148 3.31 21.09 -3.55
N GLY A 149 3.06 21.11 -2.26
CA GLY A 149 1.75 21.29 -1.65
C GLY A 149 1.26 20.01 -0.97
N GLY A 150 2.20 19.11 -0.69
CA GLY A 150 1.97 17.79 -0.10
C GLY A 150 1.18 17.81 1.21
N VAL A 151 0.88 16.62 1.65
CA VAL A 151 0.02 16.31 2.78
C VAL A 151 0.45 17.08 4.03
N GLY A 152 -0.44 17.95 4.53
CA GLY A 152 -0.24 18.58 5.84
C GLY A 152 0.90 19.60 5.93
N MET A 153 1.43 20.04 4.82
CA MET A 153 2.25 21.27 4.83
C MET A 153 1.31 22.46 5.02
N LEU A 154 0.94 22.70 6.26
CA LEU A 154 0.39 24.00 6.63
C LEU A 154 1.46 25.07 6.39
N PRO A 155 1.08 26.25 5.90
CA PRO A 155 2.00 27.35 5.65
C PRO A 155 2.71 27.78 6.93
#